data_486564d5d502ceecc6ab8e6ee48b6679
#
_entry.id   486564d5d502ceecc6ab8e6ee48b6679
#
_cell.length_a   1.000
_cell.length_b   1.000
_cell.length_c   1.000
_cell.angle_alpha   90.00
_cell.angle_beta   90.00
_cell.angle_gamma   90.00
#
_symmetry.space_group_name_H-M   'P 1'
#
loop_
_entity.id
_entity.type
_entity.pdbx_description
1 polymer ?
#
loop_
_entity_poly.entity_id
_entity_poly.type
_entity_poly.pdbx_seq_one_letter_code
_entity_poly.pdbx_strand_id
1 'polypeptide(L)'
;MNSDKFYTCKSDRAFKEVFLKKNDSEPLQALLELILEIKIDYLEIKKTELLSGNVNIKDKRVDAVVYAGNKKIDIEINSQDKDYVKPRNTAYICNMYQSHTLVGELYDEKTDIVLVNLTWGLGSKESKKTKYMIMSEDGKQYVKNFIIYEINMDYFDKLWYSKNEEEIKKNMYLIMLNLDKKELEAMPKDKRDKIVDKYITNVTIVNDNPEFQKYMSEEEDKRKIQNSLISEAKNEGYTSGVNDGISQGISEEKVNIAKNMLKKNMSMEDISDITGLSIEEIKNIK
;
A
#
# COMPACT_ATOMS: atom_id res chain seq x y z
N MET A 1 -7.80 -30.59 11.13
CA MET A 1 -6.55 -30.23 10.45
C MET A 1 -6.89 -29.08 9.52
N ASN A 2 -6.52 -27.85 9.86
CA ASN A 2 -6.61 -26.75 8.89
C ASN A 2 -5.67 -27.13 7.75
N SER A 3 -6.21 -27.21 6.53
CA SER A 3 -5.36 -27.29 5.34
C SER A 3 -4.46 -26.05 5.36
N ASP A 4 -3.15 -26.26 5.38
CA ASP A 4 -2.18 -25.17 5.35
C ASP A 4 -2.53 -24.25 4.20
N LYS A 5 -2.74 -22.96 4.54
CA LYS A 5 -3.10 -21.94 3.57
C LYS A 5 -1.87 -21.62 2.74
N PHE A 6 -2.06 -21.49 1.41
CA PHE A 6 -0.99 -21.06 0.53
C PHE A 6 -0.94 -19.54 0.44
N TYR A 7 0.21 -18.96 0.72
CA TYR A 7 0.47 -17.52 0.68
C TYR A 7 1.28 -17.17 -0.57
N THR A 8 0.70 -16.41 -1.47
CA THR A 8 1.36 -15.88 -2.66
C THR A 8 2.27 -14.70 -2.30
N CYS A 9 3.10 -14.25 -3.24
CA CYS A 9 3.97 -13.08 -3.07
C CYS A 9 3.22 -11.72 -3.04
N LYS A 10 1.89 -11.73 -3.02
CA LYS A 10 1.07 -10.59 -2.61
C LYS A 10 1.25 -10.24 -1.13
N SER A 11 1.70 -11.19 -0.32
CA SER A 11 2.14 -10.96 1.05
C SER A 11 3.60 -10.49 1.04
N ASP A 12 3.88 -9.35 1.68
CA ASP A 12 5.23 -8.84 1.90
C ASP A 12 6.15 -9.91 2.52
N ARG A 13 5.68 -10.60 3.55
CA ARG A 13 6.46 -11.65 4.20
C ARG A 13 6.78 -12.80 3.26
N ALA A 14 5.81 -13.28 2.47
CA ALA A 14 6.04 -14.34 1.50
C ALA A 14 7.04 -13.90 0.42
N PHE A 15 6.90 -12.68 -0.10
CA PHE A 15 7.84 -12.10 -1.07
C PHE A 15 9.28 -12.11 -0.54
N LYS A 16 9.49 -11.61 0.68
CA LYS A 16 10.81 -11.55 1.31
C LYS A 16 11.43 -12.94 1.49
N GLU A 17 10.67 -13.91 1.98
CA GLU A 17 11.16 -15.28 2.18
C GLU A 17 11.46 -16.00 0.87
N VAL A 18 10.75 -15.69 -0.21
CA VAL A 18 10.93 -16.29 -1.53
C VAL A 18 12.10 -15.65 -2.29
N PHE A 19 12.19 -14.32 -2.31
CA PHE A 19 13.08 -13.56 -3.20
C PHE A 19 14.37 -13.04 -2.55
N LEU A 20 14.37 -12.78 -1.23
CA LEU A 20 15.52 -12.15 -0.57
C LEU A 20 16.51 -13.19 0.03
N LYS A 21 16.76 -14.25 -0.70
CA LYS A 21 17.73 -15.28 -0.33
C LYS A 21 19.12 -14.88 -0.83
N LYS A 22 20.08 -14.71 0.08
CA LYS A 22 21.46 -14.28 -0.26
C LYS A 22 22.14 -15.17 -1.31
N ASN A 23 21.84 -16.46 -1.30
CA ASN A 23 22.49 -17.44 -2.17
C ASN A 23 21.63 -17.83 -3.38
N ASP A 24 20.48 -17.18 -3.57
CA ASP A 24 19.53 -17.47 -4.63
C ASP A 24 18.79 -16.20 -5.10
N SER A 25 19.55 -15.32 -5.74
CA SER A 25 19.02 -14.04 -6.24
C SER A 25 18.52 -14.10 -7.69
N GLU A 26 18.67 -15.24 -8.39
CA GLU A 26 18.27 -15.34 -9.81
C GLU A 26 16.81 -14.98 -10.08
N PRO A 27 15.79 -15.44 -9.28
CA PRO A 27 14.41 -15.05 -9.51
C PRO A 27 14.16 -13.54 -9.32
N LEU A 28 14.82 -12.93 -8.33
CA LEU A 28 14.72 -11.48 -8.10
C LEU A 28 15.38 -10.69 -9.22
N GLN A 29 16.56 -11.14 -9.65
CA GLN A 29 17.28 -10.52 -10.76
C GLN A 29 16.44 -10.54 -12.04
N ALA A 30 15.88 -11.70 -12.41
CA ALA A 30 15.03 -11.83 -13.59
C ALA A 30 13.76 -10.96 -13.51
N LEU A 31 13.14 -10.87 -12.34
CA LEU A 31 12.01 -9.96 -12.10
C LEU A 31 12.38 -8.49 -12.31
N LEU A 32 13.52 -8.06 -11.75
CA LEU A 32 14.00 -6.69 -11.89
C LEU A 32 14.45 -6.38 -13.33
N GLU A 33 15.10 -7.31 -14.03
CA GLU A 33 15.47 -7.16 -15.44
C GLU A 33 14.22 -6.95 -16.32
N LEU A 34 13.13 -7.69 -16.03
CA LEU A 34 11.85 -7.51 -16.72
C LEU A 34 11.22 -6.13 -16.43
N ILE A 35 11.22 -5.72 -15.16
CA ILE A 35 10.61 -4.44 -14.75
C ILE A 35 11.39 -3.25 -15.27
N LEU A 36 12.72 -3.28 -15.14
CA LEU A 36 13.59 -2.15 -15.47
C LEU A 36 14.00 -2.13 -16.94
N GLU A 37 13.76 -3.22 -17.69
CA GLU A 37 14.14 -3.40 -19.09
C GLU A 37 15.65 -3.23 -19.32
N ILE A 38 16.45 -3.73 -18.38
CA ILE A 38 17.91 -3.70 -18.42
C ILE A 38 18.47 -5.10 -18.13
N LYS A 39 19.77 -5.31 -18.44
CA LYS A 39 20.53 -6.45 -17.94
C LYS A 39 21.20 -6.09 -16.62
N ILE A 40 21.19 -7.03 -15.68
CA ILE A 40 21.80 -6.90 -14.36
C ILE A 40 22.89 -7.96 -14.24
N ASP A 41 24.16 -7.53 -14.25
CA ASP A 41 25.30 -8.44 -14.14
C ASP A 41 25.54 -8.89 -12.70
N TYR A 42 25.22 -8.04 -11.73
CA TYR A 42 25.41 -8.30 -10.31
C TYR A 42 24.28 -7.67 -9.49
N LEU A 43 23.76 -8.48 -8.54
CA LEU A 43 22.70 -8.05 -7.63
C LEU A 43 23.12 -8.38 -6.19
N GLU A 44 23.11 -7.36 -5.33
CA GLU A 44 23.38 -7.48 -3.90
C GLU A 44 22.11 -7.15 -3.10
N ILE A 45 21.68 -8.07 -2.24
CA ILE A 45 20.55 -7.88 -1.33
C ILE A 45 21.07 -7.35 0.01
N LYS A 46 20.64 -6.15 0.41
CA LYS A 46 20.96 -5.58 1.73
C LYS A 46 19.75 -5.62 2.66
N LYS A 47 20.01 -5.79 3.96
CA LYS A 47 18.96 -5.73 4.98
C LYS A 47 18.38 -4.31 5.12
N THR A 48 17.12 -4.23 5.35
CA THR A 48 16.11 -3.25 4.98
C THR A 48 15.62 -2.35 6.11
N GLU A 49 16.41 -2.05 7.14
CA GLU A 49 16.00 -1.08 8.16
C GLU A 49 16.69 0.27 7.92
N LEU A 50 15.92 1.25 7.47
CA LEU A 50 16.31 2.65 7.45
C LEU A 50 15.97 3.25 8.82
N LEU A 51 16.95 3.22 9.74
CA LEU A 51 16.79 3.83 11.05
C LEU A 51 16.80 5.37 10.91
N SER A 52 15.77 6.03 11.46
CA SER A 52 15.69 7.50 11.40
C SER A 52 16.67 8.20 12.35
N GLY A 53 17.21 7.52 13.34
CA GLY A 53 18.03 8.10 14.39
C GLY A 53 17.32 9.13 15.28
N ASN A 54 16.03 9.40 15.08
CA ASN A 54 15.23 10.34 15.83
C ASN A 54 13.94 9.66 16.33
N VAL A 55 13.75 9.56 17.64
CA VAL A 55 12.61 8.91 18.30
C VAL A 55 11.23 9.47 17.92
N ASN A 56 11.16 10.70 17.43
CA ASN A 56 9.92 11.33 16.99
C ASN A 56 9.60 11.09 15.51
N ILE A 57 10.50 10.44 14.77
CA ILE A 57 10.29 10.07 13.37
C ILE A 57 10.07 8.57 13.31
N LYS A 58 8.94 8.16 12.74
CA LYS A 58 8.61 6.75 12.54
C LYS A 58 9.74 6.06 11.76
N ASP A 59 10.31 4.99 12.33
CA ASP A 59 11.30 4.17 11.61
C ASP A 59 10.69 3.65 10.32
N LYS A 60 11.44 3.85 9.23
CA LYS A 60 11.00 3.47 7.90
C LYS A 60 11.53 2.08 7.61
N ARG A 61 10.62 1.11 7.57
CA ARG A 61 10.92 -0.24 7.10
C ARG A 61 10.55 -0.31 5.63
N VAL A 62 11.54 -0.50 4.78
CA VAL A 62 11.37 -0.80 3.36
C VAL A 62 11.28 -2.32 3.17
N ASP A 63 10.56 -2.77 2.16
CA ASP A 63 10.34 -4.20 1.98
C ASP A 63 11.61 -4.92 1.51
N ALA A 64 12.32 -4.36 0.53
CA ALA A 64 13.58 -4.91 0.06
C ALA A 64 14.47 -3.86 -0.60
N VAL A 65 15.68 -3.65 -0.11
CA VAL A 65 16.70 -2.83 -0.79
C VAL A 65 17.74 -3.70 -1.45
N VAL A 66 17.94 -3.50 -2.74
CA VAL A 66 18.93 -4.21 -3.53
C VAL A 66 19.80 -3.23 -4.32
N TYR A 67 21.04 -3.64 -4.59
CA TYR A 67 21.97 -2.93 -5.44
C TYR A 67 22.18 -3.71 -6.72
N ALA A 68 22.02 -3.07 -7.87
CA ALA A 68 22.17 -3.65 -9.20
C ALA A 68 22.95 -2.69 -10.10
N GLY A 69 24.24 -2.94 -10.30
CA GLY A 69 25.14 -2.00 -10.96
C GLY A 69 25.19 -0.64 -10.25
N ASN A 70 24.85 0.43 -10.98
CA ASN A 70 24.76 1.79 -10.41
C ASN A 70 23.40 2.12 -9.80
N LYS A 71 22.53 1.12 -9.55
CA LYS A 71 21.17 1.35 -9.05
C LYS A 71 21.02 0.88 -7.62
N LYS A 72 20.43 1.73 -6.79
CA LYS A 72 19.91 1.38 -5.46
C LYS A 72 18.39 1.30 -5.58
N ILE A 73 17.85 0.11 -5.43
CA ILE A 73 16.46 -0.22 -5.74
C ILE A 73 15.74 -0.60 -4.44
N ASP A 74 14.64 0.05 -4.16
CA ASP A 74 13.66 -0.36 -3.15
C ASP A 74 12.48 -1.05 -3.82
N ILE A 75 12.04 -2.18 -3.26
CA ILE A 75 10.90 -2.94 -3.79
C ILE A 75 9.84 -2.99 -2.70
N GLU A 76 8.68 -2.40 -2.98
CA GLU A 76 7.55 -2.30 -2.07
C GLU A 76 6.37 -3.18 -2.53
N ILE A 77 5.86 -3.99 -1.60
CA ILE A 77 4.72 -4.88 -1.83
C ILE A 77 3.46 -4.24 -1.26
N ASN A 78 2.62 -3.72 -2.13
CA ASN A 78 1.39 -3.04 -1.76
C ASN A 78 0.19 -3.97 -2.03
N SER A 79 -0.21 -4.78 -1.06
CA SER A 79 -1.34 -5.73 -1.20
C SER A 79 -2.69 -5.07 -1.47
N GLN A 80 -2.79 -3.76 -1.30
CA GLN A 80 -3.96 -2.92 -1.60
C GLN A 80 -3.51 -1.50 -1.98
N ASP A 81 -4.22 -0.86 -2.93
CA ASP A 81 -4.09 0.57 -3.18
C ASP A 81 -4.91 1.36 -2.15
N LYS A 82 -4.25 2.18 -1.34
CA LYS A 82 -4.83 3.05 -0.31
C LYS A 82 -4.19 4.43 -0.40
N ASP A 83 -4.93 5.47 -0.03
CA ASP A 83 -4.49 6.87 -0.12
C ASP A 83 -3.13 7.14 0.52
N TYR A 84 -2.77 6.40 1.58
CA TYR A 84 -1.51 6.56 2.28
C TYR A 84 -0.32 5.83 1.63
N VAL A 85 -0.54 4.89 0.69
CA VAL A 85 0.53 4.05 0.09
C VAL A 85 1.51 4.91 -0.69
N LYS A 86 1.04 5.71 -1.62
CA LYS A 86 1.90 6.58 -2.43
C LYS A 86 2.68 7.61 -1.59
N PRO A 87 2.06 8.36 -0.65
CA PRO A 87 2.80 9.23 0.27
C PRO A 87 3.86 8.50 1.11
N ARG A 88 3.53 7.30 1.62
CA ARG A 88 4.47 6.48 2.39
C ARG A 88 5.68 6.08 1.53
N ASN A 89 5.45 5.52 0.37
CA ASN A 89 6.49 5.02 -0.52
C ASN A 89 7.34 6.18 -1.08
N THR A 90 6.73 7.35 -1.31
CA THR A 90 7.47 8.59 -1.62
C THR A 90 8.43 8.97 -0.50
N ALA A 91 7.99 8.87 0.76
CA ALA A 91 8.86 9.15 1.90
C ALA A 91 10.04 8.14 1.98
N TYR A 92 9.86 6.89 1.55
CA TYR A 92 10.92 5.89 1.51
C TYR A 92 11.98 6.24 0.45
N ILE A 93 11.58 6.51 -0.79
CA ILE A 93 12.53 6.87 -1.84
C ILE A 93 13.27 8.19 -1.55
N CYS A 94 12.59 9.18 -0.94
CA CYS A 94 13.23 10.42 -0.50
C CYS A 94 14.31 10.16 0.54
N ASN A 95 14.06 9.27 1.50
CA ASN A 95 15.05 8.87 2.49
C ASN A 95 16.24 8.14 1.85
N MET A 96 15.98 7.22 0.91
CA MET A 96 17.05 6.57 0.14
C MET A 96 17.88 7.56 -0.67
N TYR A 97 17.23 8.54 -1.28
CA TYR A 97 17.92 9.59 -2.04
C TYR A 97 18.82 10.44 -1.14
N GLN A 98 18.32 10.83 0.03
CA GLN A 98 19.10 11.58 1.02
C GLN A 98 20.28 10.77 1.54
N SER A 99 20.13 9.48 1.77
CA SER A 99 21.12 8.61 2.41
C SER A 99 22.19 8.05 1.46
N HIS A 100 22.16 8.36 0.16
CA HIS A 100 23.14 7.80 -0.78
C HIS A 100 24.42 8.61 -0.87
N THR A 101 24.43 9.86 -0.39
CA THR A 101 25.61 10.75 -0.35
C THR A 101 26.11 10.88 1.08
N LEU A 102 27.40 10.58 1.30
CA LEU A 102 28.02 10.70 2.60
C LEU A 102 28.52 12.14 2.86
N VAL A 103 28.79 12.45 4.13
CA VAL A 103 29.33 13.75 4.52
C VAL A 103 30.69 13.97 3.82
N GLY A 104 30.80 15.08 3.11
CA GLY A 104 32.03 15.44 2.36
C GLY A 104 32.04 14.96 0.89
N GLU A 105 31.06 14.19 0.46
CA GLU A 105 30.88 13.83 -0.94
C GLU A 105 30.07 14.89 -1.70
N LEU A 106 30.32 14.98 -3.01
CA LEU A 106 29.50 15.83 -3.89
C LEU A 106 28.20 15.14 -4.24
N TYR A 107 27.11 15.89 -4.26
CA TYR A 107 25.84 15.41 -4.83
C TYR A 107 26.03 15.17 -6.34
N ASP A 108 25.78 13.96 -6.78
CA ASP A 108 25.87 13.58 -8.19
C ASP A 108 24.69 12.69 -8.63
N GLU A 109 24.61 12.42 -9.92
CA GLU A 109 23.59 11.54 -10.50
C GLU A 109 24.15 10.18 -10.93
N LYS A 110 25.28 9.72 -10.33
CA LYS A 110 25.92 8.46 -10.72
C LYS A 110 25.14 7.23 -10.26
N THR A 111 24.46 7.35 -9.09
CA THR A 111 23.62 6.28 -8.55
C THR A 111 22.16 6.57 -8.82
N ASP A 112 21.51 5.71 -9.56
CA ASP A 112 20.06 5.76 -9.74
C ASP A 112 19.36 5.27 -8.48
N ILE A 113 18.50 6.09 -7.92
CA ILE A 113 17.61 5.73 -6.81
C ILE A 113 16.26 5.35 -7.39
N VAL A 114 15.91 4.09 -7.26
CA VAL A 114 14.75 3.49 -7.91
C VAL A 114 13.81 2.92 -6.86
N LEU A 115 12.54 3.25 -6.95
CA LEU A 115 11.46 2.60 -6.22
C LEU A 115 10.64 1.74 -7.19
N VAL A 116 10.43 0.48 -6.86
CA VAL A 116 9.57 -0.44 -7.60
C VAL A 116 8.38 -0.78 -6.70
N ASN A 117 7.21 -0.30 -7.03
CA ASN A 117 5.96 -0.66 -6.38
C ASN A 117 5.29 -1.81 -7.11
N LEU A 118 5.08 -2.94 -6.45
CA LEU A 118 4.20 -4.01 -6.91
C LEU A 118 2.86 -3.83 -6.21
N THR A 119 1.84 -3.30 -6.92
CA THR A 119 0.59 -2.84 -6.29
C THR A 119 -0.62 -3.61 -6.80
N TRP A 120 -1.41 -4.14 -5.88
CA TRP A 120 -2.74 -4.71 -6.09
C TRP A 120 -3.82 -3.70 -5.68
N GLY A 121 -4.99 -3.80 -6.31
CA GLY A 121 -6.14 -2.92 -6.03
C GLY A 121 -6.20 -1.67 -6.90
N LEU A 122 -5.31 -1.50 -7.90
CA LEU A 122 -5.35 -0.42 -8.88
C LEU A 122 -6.48 -0.60 -9.91
N GLY A 123 -6.90 -1.84 -10.12
CA GLY A 123 -7.88 -2.20 -11.13
C GLY A 123 -7.28 -2.46 -12.51
N SER A 124 -7.89 -3.36 -13.25
CA SER A 124 -7.35 -3.89 -14.52
C SER A 124 -7.44 -2.93 -15.73
N LYS A 125 -8.05 -1.76 -15.57
CA LYS A 125 -8.14 -0.74 -16.64
C LYS A 125 -6.96 0.22 -16.64
N GLU A 126 -6.23 0.31 -15.54
CA GLU A 126 -5.04 1.13 -15.42
C GLU A 126 -3.87 0.53 -16.22
N SER A 127 -2.87 1.37 -16.52
CA SER A 127 -1.66 0.95 -17.22
C SER A 127 -0.97 -0.20 -16.50
N LYS A 128 -0.46 -1.19 -17.23
CA LYS A 128 0.28 -2.32 -16.67
C LYS A 128 1.55 -1.90 -15.92
N LYS A 129 2.17 -0.80 -16.37
CA LYS A 129 3.41 -0.24 -15.81
C LYS A 129 3.43 1.26 -16.06
N THR A 130 3.70 2.03 -15.03
CA THR A 130 3.90 3.49 -15.12
C THR A 130 5.26 3.85 -14.54
N LYS A 131 6.01 4.69 -15.24
CA LYS A 131 7.27 5.26 -14.77
C LYS A 131 7.07 6.72 -14.42
N TYR A 132 7.37 7.08 -13.17
CA TYR A 132 7.34 8.45 -12.69
C TYR A 132 8.76 9.01 -12.55
N MET A 133 8.91 10.28 -12.88
CA MET A 133 10.15 11.06 -12.77
C MET A 133 9.81 12.48 -12.33
N ILE A 134 10.78 13.21 -11.81
CA ILE A 134 10.61 14.62 -11.47
C ILE A 134 10.79 15.44 -12.75
N MET A 135 9.71 16.09 -13.21
CA MET A 135 9.65 16.82 -14.47
C MET A 135 9.07 18.22 -14.24
N SER A 136 9.48 19.18 -15.07
CA SER A 136 8.79 20.47 -15.21
C SER A 136 7.49 20.32 -16.02
N GLU A 137 6.63 21.33 -15.99
CA GLU A 137 5.36 21.34 -16.73
C GLU A 137 5.54 21.20 -18.25
N ASP A 138 6.66 21.72 -18.79
CA ASP A 138 7.03 21.62 -20.20
C ASP A 138 7.79 20.31 -20.56
N GLY A 139 7.85 19.35 -19.62
CA GLY A 139 8.39 18.01 -19.85
C GLY A 139 9.92 17.89 -19.71
N LYS A 140 10.60 18.88 -19.13
CA LYS A 140 12.03 18.82 -18.87
C LYS A 140 12.30 18.08 -17.57
N GLN A 141 13.12 17.04 -17.62
CA GLN A 141 13.51 16.27 -16.44
C GLN A 141 14.42 17.08 -15.52
N TYR A 142 14.08 17.17 -14.23
CA TYR A 142 14.82 17.96 -13.22
C TYR A 142 16.05 17.22 -12.73
N VAL A 143 15.90 15.94 -12.31
CA VAL A 143 16.99 15.02 -11.98
C VAL A 143 16.78 13.69 -12.69
N LYS A 144 17.86 13.00 -13.10
CA LYS A 144 17.77 11.76 -13.89
C LYS A 144 17.70 10.51 -13.03
N ASN A 145 18.25 10.58 -11.84
CA ASN A 145 18.49 9.44 -10.95
C ASN A 145 17.41 9.24 -9.86
N PHE A 146 16.23 9.87 -9.98
CA PHE A 146 15.07 9.66 -9.10
C PHE A 146 13.92 9.06 -9.91
N ILE A 147 13.66 7.76 -9.73
CA ILE A 147 12.76 6.99 -10.61
C ILE A 147 11.81 6.15 -9.76
N ILE A 148 10.51 6.20 -10.07
CA ILE A 148 9.51 5.33 -9.46
C ILE A 148 8.83 4.51 -10.57
N TYR A 149 8.78 3.20 -10.39
CA TYR A 149 7.97 2.29 -11.19
C TYR A 149 6.75 1.85 -10.38
N GLU A 150 5.56 2.03 -10.96
CA GLU A 150 4.31 1.46 -10.47
C GLU A 150 3.90 0.31 -11.37
N ILE A 151 3.85 -0.89 -10.81
CA ILE A 151 3.51 -2.13 -11.52
C ILE A 151 2.12 -2.56 -11.07
N ASN A 152 1.17 -2.57 -12.00
CA ASN A 152 -0.21 -2.95 -11.74
C ASN A 152 -0.37 -4.47 -11.71
N MET A 153 -0.39 -5.05 -10.53
CA MET A 153 -0.47 -6.50 -10.36
C MET A 153 -1.85 -7.08 -10.71
N ASP A 154 -2.93 -6.29 -10.65
CA ASP A 154 -4.27 -6.72 -11.11
C ASP A 154 -4.32 -6.91 -12.63
N TYR A 155 -3.52 -6.14 -13.39
CA TYR A 155 -3.38 -6.36 -14.82
C TYR A 155 -2.77 -7.73 -15.12
N PHE A 156 -1.71 -8.12 -14.41
CA PHE A 156 -1.01 -9.39 -14.61
C PHE A 156 -1.81 -10.60 -14.09
N ASP A 157 -2.59 -10.42 -13.03
CA ASP A 157 -3.56 -11.41 -12.57
C ASP A 157 -4.59 -11.72 -13.68
N LYS A 158 -5.18 -10.69 -14.25
CA LYS A 158 -6.13 -10.82 -15.35
C LYS A 158 -5.51 -11.37 -16.64
N LEU A 159 -4.25 -10.99 -16.92
CA LEU A 159 -3.53 -11.45 -18.11
C LEU A 159 -3.37 -12.97 -18.13
N TRP A 160 -3.17 -13.62 -16.97
CA TRP A 160 -3.06 -15.07 -16.84
C TRP A 160 -4.26 -15.81 -17.44
N TYR A 161 -5.47 -15.30 -17.23
CA TYR A 161 -6.71 -15.89 -17.75
C TYR A 161 -7.09 -15.41 -19.16
N SER A 162 -6.24 -14.63 -19.80
CA SER A 162 -6.44 -14.17 -21.17
C SER A 162 -5.98 -15.24 -22.19
N LYS A 163 -6.35 -15.02 -23.45
CA LYS A 163 -5.88 -15.87 -24.57
C LYS A 163 -4.60 -15.35 -25.20
N ASN A 164 -3.95 -14.36 -24.61
CA ASN A 164 -2.76 -13.71 -25.18
C ASN A 164 -1.48 -14.42 -24.70
N GLU A 165 -1.18 -15.57 -25.31
CA GLU A 165 -0.06 -16.45 -24.95
C GLU A 165 1.31 -15.72 -25.05
N GLU A 166 1.47 -14.85 -26.00
CA GLU A 166 2.72 -14.08 -26.19
C GLU A 166 2.96 -13.13 -25.02
N GLU A 167 1.95 -12.34 -24.64
CA GLU A 167 2.05 -11.42 -23.50
C GLU A 167 2.16 -12.18 -22.16
N ILE A 168 1.50 -13.32 -22.02
CA ILE A 168 1.64 -14.19 -20.85
C ILE A 168 3.09 -14.65 -20.72
N LYS A 169 3.68 -15.18 -21.77
CA LYS A 169 5.08 -15.66 -21.75
C LYS A 169 6.05 -14.53 -21.45
N LYS A 170 5.86 -13.38 -22.07
CA LYS A 170 6.72 -12.19 -21.87
C LYS A 170 6.69 -11.67 -20.43
N ASN A 171 5.56 -11.79 -19.74
CA ASN A 171 5.36 -11.22 -18.40
C ASN A 171 5.26 -12.30 -17.30
N MET A 172 5.73 -13.51 -17.55
CA MET A 172 5.55 -14.65 -16.65
C MET A 172 6.11 -14.40 -15.26
N TYR A 173 7.20 -13.67 -15.11
CA TYR A 173 7.81 -13.38 -13.81
C TYR A 173 6.97 -12.41 -12.93
N LEU A 174 6.09 -11.62 -13.54
CA LEU A 174 5.09 -10.81 -12.80
C LEU A 174 3.81 -11.62 -12.55
N ILE A 175 3.38 -12.41 -13.52
CA ILE A 175 2.19 -13.26 -13.42
C ILE A 175 2.33 -14.26 -12.26
N MET A 176 3.48 -14.96 -12.17
CA MET A 176 3.69 -16.01 -11.16
C MET A 176 3.52 -15.53 -9.72
N LEU A 177 3.68 -14.21 -9.45
CA LEU A 177 3.49 -13.64 -8.11
C LEU A 177 2.03 -13.68 -7.63
N ASN A 178 1.07 -13.81 -8.55
CA ASN A 178 -0.36 -13.87 -8.28
C ASN A 178 -0.88 -15.30 -8.10
N LEU A 179 -0.20 -16.29 -8.71
CA LEU A 179 -0.72 -17.63 -8.87
C LEU A 179 -0.78 -18.40 -7.55
N ASP A 180 -1.88 -19.10 -7.32
CA ASP A 180 -2.04 -19.99 -6.19
C ASP A 180 -1.32 -21.35 -6.41
N LYS A 181 -1.37 -22.23 -5.39
CA LYS A 181 -0.72 -23.55 -5.44
C LYS A 181 -1.20 -24.39 -6.62
N LYS A 182 -2.52 -24.40 -6.86
CA LYS A 182 -3.11 -25.23 -7.92
C LYS A 182 -2.70 -24.75 -9.30
N GLU A 183 -2.67 -23.44 -9.49
CA GLU A 183 -2.29 -22.79 -10.74
C GLU A 183 -0.80 -23.03 -11.04
N LEU A 184 0.06 -22.90 -10.02
CA LEU A 184 1.50 -23.18 -10.15
C LEU A 184 1.78 -24.65 -10.48
N GLU A 185 1.08 -25.59 -9.84
CA GLU A 185 1.19 -27.02 -10.10
C GLU A 185 0.67 -27.40 -11.50
N ALA A 186 -0.43 -26.77 -11.93
CA ALA A 186 -1.05 -27.01 -13.23
C ALA A 186 -0.40 -26.23 -14.39
N MET A 187 0.59 -25.39 -14.12
CA MET A 187 1.22 -24.55 -15.14
C MET A 187 1.85 -25.39 -16.25
N PRO A 188 1.53 -25.15 -17.55
CA PRO A 188 2.08 -25.86 -18.68
C PRO A 188 3.61 -25.73 -18.77
N LYS A 189 4.29 -26.78 -19.22
CA LYS A 189 5.77 -26.82 -19.30
C LYS A 189 6.35 -25.77 -20.26
N ASP A 190 5.63 -25.42 -21.31
CA ASP A 190 6.04 -24.39 -22.29
C ASP A 190 6.00 -22.94 -21.74
N LYS A 191 5.35 -22.77 -20.59
CA LYS A 191 5.32 -21.51 -19.82
C LYS A 191 6.33 -21.48 -18.68
N ARG A 192 7.09 -22.56 -18.48
CA ARG A 192 8.05 -22.71 -17.39
C ARG A 192 9.47 -22.71 -17.95
N ASP A 193 10.24 -21.75 -17.54
CA ASP A 193 11.70 -21.77 -17.68
C ASP A 193 12.38 -22.09 -16.34
N LYS A 194 13.70 -22.10 -16.31
CA LYS A 194 14.50 -22.35 -15.11
C LYS A 194 14.15 -21.40 -13.95
N ILE A 195 13.84 -20.14 -14.26
CA ILE A 195 13.52 -19.11 -13.25
C ILE A 195 12.13 -19.36 -12.63
N VAL A 196 11.14 -19.68 -13.47
CA VAL A 196 9.79 -20.05 -13.00
C VAL A 196 9.83 -21.32 -12.15
N ASP A 197 10.58 -22.36 -12.58
CA ASP A 197 10.75 -23.60 -11.79
C ASP A 197 11.40 -23.32 -10.43
N LYS A 198 12.39 -22.45 -10.41
CA LYS A 198 13.07 -22.03 -9.18
C LYS A 198 12.14 -21.26 -8.26
N TYR A 199 11.34 -20.34 -8.81
CA TYR A 199 10.31 -19.64 -8.05
C TYR A 199 9.28 -20.61 -7.44
N ILE A 200 8.74 -21.55 -8.24
CA ILE A 200 7.78 -22.55 -7.75
C ILE A 200 8.39 -23.37 -6.60
N THR A 201 9.63 -23.80 -6.74
CA THR A 201 10.35 -24.51 -5.69
C THR A 201 10.46 -23.66 -4.43
N ASN A 202 10.88 -22.41 -4.56
CA ASN A 202 11.09 -21.50 -3.45
C ASN A 202 9.79 -21.16 -2.70
N VAL A 203 8.71 -20.84 -3.43
CA VAL A 203 7.42 -20.51 -2.81
C VAL A 203 6.79 -21.72 -2.14
N THR A 204 6.98 -22.92 -2.68
CA THR A 204 6.54 -24.17 -2.07
C THR A 204 7.28 -24.43 -0.75
N ILE A 205 8.61 -24.37 -0.76
CA ILE A 205 9.44 -24.55 0.46
C ILE A 205 9.03 -23.55 1.56
N VAL A 206 8.78 -22.28 1.20
CA VAL A 206 8.35 -21.26 2.15
C VAL A 206 6.98 -21.61 2.72
N ASN A 207 6.02 -22.02 1.88
CA ASN A 207 4.68 -22.38 2.32
C ASN A 207 4.61 -23.70 3.11
N ASP A 208 5.53 -24.63 2.87
CA ASP A 208 5.63 -25.89 3.61
C ASP A 208 6.36 -25.72 4.97
N ASN A 209 6.92 -24.53 5.26
CA ASN A 209 7.61 -24.26 6.51
C ASN A 209 6.60 -24.00 7.65
N PRO A 210 6.57 -24.82 8.73
CA PRO A 210 5.63 -24.66 9.83
C PRO A 210 5.77 -23.33 10.59
N GLU A 211 6.99 -22.79 10.71
CA GLU A 211 7.23 -21.50 11.39
C GLU A 211 6.64 -20.34 10.57
N PHE A 212 6.79 -20.40 9.23
CA PHE A 212 6.19 -19.43 8.33
C PHE A 212 4.66 -19.49 8.41
N GLN A 213 4.06 -20.68 8.37
CA GLN A 213 2.60 -20.86 8.48
C GLN A 213 2.07 -20.33 9.82
N LYS A 214 2.77 -20.62 10.92
CA LYS A 214 2.41 -20.10 12.24
C LYS A 214 2.47 -18.57 12.28
N TYR A 215 3.55 -17.98 11.79
CA TYR A 215 3.71 -16.52 11.73
C TYR A 215 2.59 -15.86 10.94
N MET A 216 2.27 -16.38 9.75
CA MET A 216 1.24 -15.83 8.87
C MET A 216 -0.16 -15.95 9.50
N SER A 217 -0.46 -17.04 10.18
CA SER A 217 -1.72 -17.22 10.91
C SER A 217 -1.85 -16.20 12.06
N GLU A 218 -0.81 -16.01 12.85
CA GLU A 218 -0.80 -15.02 13.94
C GLU A 218 -0.96 -13.58 13.42
N GLU A 219 -0.33 -13.25 12.27
CA GLU A 219 -0.51 -11.93 11.63
C GLU A 219 -1.94 -11.71 11.11
N GLU A 220 -2.54 -12.73 10.51
CA GLU A 220 -3.94 -12.66 10.08
C GLU A 220 -4.89 -12.43 11.25
N ASP A 221 -4.67 -13.11 12.36
CA ASP A 221 -5.51 -12.95 13.55
C ASP A 221 -5.35 -11.57 14.19
N LYS A 222 -4.12 -11.06 14.29
CA LYS A 222 -3.87 -9.66 14.72
C LYS A 222 -4.59 -8.66 13.81
N ARG A 223 -4.54 -8.87 12.50
CA ARG A 223 -5.21 -8.00 11.52
C ARG A 223 -6.72 -8.04 11.63
N LYS A 224 -7.31 -9.22 11.88
CA LYS A 224 -8.75 -9.36 12.13
C LYS A 224 -9.18 -8.61 13.39
N ILE A 225 -8.45 -8.75 14.49
CA ILE A 225 -8.70 -8.03 15.74
C ILE A 225 -8.62 -6.52 15.52
N GLN A 226 -7.58 -6.04 14.86
CA GLN A 226 -7.42 -4.62 14.56
C GLN A 226 -8.55 -4.06 13.69
N ASN A 227 -8.96 -4.80 12.66
CA ASN A 227 -10.10 -4.42 11.81
C ASN A 227 -11.41 -4.37 12.59
N SER A 228 -11.63 -5.32 13.53
CA SER A 228 -12.79 -5.31 14.42
C SER A 228 -12.83 -4.04 15.27
N LEU A 229 -11.72 -3.71 15.94
CA LEU A 229 -11.59 -2.51 16.77
C LEU A 229 -11.83 -1.21 15.95
N ILE A 230 -11.29 -1.13 14.74
CA ILE A 230 -11.53 0.01 13.85
C ILE A 230 -13.01 0.11 13.46
N SER A 231 -13.66 -1.03 13.17
CA SER A 231 -15.09 -1.08 12.83
C SER A 231 -15.96 -0.64 14.01
N GLU A 232 -15.66 -1.10 15.21
CA GLU A 232 -16.35 -0.69 16.45
C GLU A 232 -16.21 0.81 16.68
N ALA A 233 -14.99 1.35 16.67
CA ALA A 233 -14.74 2.78 16.85
C ALA A 233 -15.46 3.64 15.79
N LYS A 234 -15.53 3.16 14.53
CA LYS A 234 -16.26 3.86 13.45
C LYS A 234 -17.75 3.87 13.71
N ASN A 235 -18.32 2.75 14.17
CA ASN A 235 -19.75 2.65 14.48
C ASN A 235 -20.12 3.52 15.68
N GLU A 236 -19.31 3.53 16.74
CA GLU A 236 -19.49 4.41 17.90
C GLU A 236 -19.44 5.88 17.49
N GLY A 237 -18.41 6.28 16.73
CA GLY A 237 -18.29 7.64 16.22
C GLY A 237 -19.45 8.07 15.33
N TYR A 238 -19.95 7.18 14.47
CA TYR A 238 -21.13 7.45 13.65
C TYR A 238 -22.39 7.63 14.51
N THR A 239 -22.63 6.74 15.47
CA THR A 239 -23.79 6.80 16.37
C THR A 239 -23.78 8.08 17.23
N SER A 240 -22.61 8.41 17.81
CA SER A 240 -22.44 9.67 18.55
C SER A 240 -22.72 10.89 17.69
N GLY A 241 -22.10 10.96 16.51
CA GLY A 241 -22.28 12.08 15.57
C GLY A 241 -23.72 12.27 15.11
N VAL A 242 -24.46 11.17 14.88
CA VAL A 242 -25.89 11.23 14.54
C VAL A 242 -26.71 11.78 15.73
N ASN A 243 -26.47 11.28 16.95
CA ASN A 243 -27.18 11.75 18.13
C ASN A 243 -26.89 13.22 18.46
N ASP A 244 -25.62 13.62 18.33
CA ASP A 244 -25.21 15.02 18.51
C ASP A 244 -25.86 15.92 17.46
N GLY A 245 -25.88 15.49 16.19
CA GLY A 245 -26.54 16.22 15.11
C GLY A 245 -28.06 16.37 15.30
N ILE A 246 -28.74 15.31 15.75
CA ILE A 246 -30.18 15.37 16.07
C ILE A 246 -30.42 16.35 17.25
N SER A 247 -29.62 16.25 18.31
CA SER A 247 -29.74 17.09 19.48
C SER A 247 -29.51 18.58 19.14
N GLN A 248 -28.51 18.87 18.32
CA GLN A 248 -28.22 20.20 17.83
C GLN A 248 -29.36 20.72 16.93
N GLY A 249 -29.85 19.92 16.00
CA GLY A 249 -30.96 20.29 15.12
C GLY A 249 -32.26 20.61 15.89
N ILE A 250 -32.58 19.79 16.90
CA ILE A 250 -33.74 20.09 17.80
C ILE A 250 -33.55 21.41 18.54
N SER A 251 -32.32 21.65 19.05
CA SER A 251 -32.03 22.91 19.77
C SER A 251 -32.14 24.13 18.86
N GLU A 252 -31.57 24.07 17.66
CA GLU A 252 -31.66 25.15 16.66
C GLU A 252 -33.09 25.41 16.23
N GLU A 253 -33.90 24.38 16.02
CA GLU A 253 -35.30 24.53 15.64
C GLU A 253 -36.12 25.16 16.75
N LYS A 254 -35.93 24.79 18.03
CA LYS A 254 -36.55 25.42 19.19
C LYS A 254 -36.27 26.94 19.23
N VAL A 255 -35.02 27.34 18.98
CA VAL A 255 -34.60 28.74 18.90
C VAL A 255 -35.30 29.47 17.73
N ASN A 256 -35.38 28.80 16.56
CA ASN A 256 -36.06 29.39 15.39
C ASN A 256 -37.57 29.58 15.63
N ILE A 257 -38.23 28.61 16.26
CA ILE A 257 -39.63 28.70 16.65
C ILE A 257 -39.81 29.87 17.63
N ALA A 258 -38.97 29.93 18.67
CA ALA A 258 -39.04 31.03 19.66
C ALA A 258 -38.82 32.40 19.01
N LYS A 259 -37.90 32.57 18.04
CA LYS A 259 -37.73 33.79 17.25
C LYS A 259 -38.99 34.17 16.49
N ASN A 260 -39.68 33.24 15.89
CA ASN A 260 -40.91 33.49 15.13
C ASN A 260 -42.06 33.87 16.04
N MET A 261 -42.12 33.29 17.25
CA MET A 261 -43.15 33.61 18.25
C MET A 261 -42.91 35.01 18.86
N LEU A 262 -41.67 35.38 19.14
CA LEU A 262 -41.30 36.74 19.58
C LEU A 262 -41.71 37.80 18.54
N LYS A 263 -41.50 37.55 17.24
CA LYS A 263 -41.95 38.43 16.15
C LYS A 263 -43.48 38.62 16.11
N LYS A 264 -44.23 37.65 16.64
CA LYS A 264 -45.70 37.72 16.75
C LYS A 264 -46.19 38.31 18.06
N ASN A 265 -45.27 38.86 18.89
CA ASN A 265 -45.56 39.49 20.19
C ASN A 265 -46.19 38.52 21.21
N MET A 266 -45.84 37.22 21.17
CA MET A 266 -46.26 36.25 22.18
C MET A 266 -45.52 36.51 23.51
N SER A 267 -46.14 36.15 24.64
CA SER A 267 -45.50 36.30 25.95
C SER A 267 -44.32 35.34 26.10
N MET A 268 -43.30 35.69 26.90
CA MET A 268 -42.13 34.82 27.14
C MET A 268 -42.52 33.52 27.86
N GLU A 269 -43.56 33.57 28.68
CA GLU A 269 -44.14 32.43 29.38
C GLU A 269 -44.73 31.43 28.37
N ASP A 270 -45.56 31.92 27.42
CA ASP A 270 -46.15 31.03 26.38
C ASP A 270 -45.07 30.44 25.46
N ILE A 271 -44.03 31.24 25.12
CA ILE A 271 -42.91 30.76 24.31
C ILE A 271 -42.13 29.68 25.06
N SER A 272 -41.90 29.84 26.36
CA SER A 272 -41.23 28.84 27.20
C SER A 272 -42.02 27.56 27.28
N ASP A 273 -43.32 27.62 27.48
CA ASP A 273 -44.20 26.45 27.55
C ASP A 273 -44.24 25.66 26.25
N ILE A 274 -44.19 26.33 25.09
CA ILE A 274 -44.28 25.71 23.78
C ILE A 274 -42.92 25.12 23.33
N THR A 275 -41.83 25.84 23.54
CA THR A 275 -40.50 25.45 23.05
C THR A 275 -39.66 24.64 24.05
N GLY A 276 -40.00 24.76 25.35
CA GLY A 276 -39.22 24.22 26.45
C GLY A 276 -37.90 24.94 26.69
N LEU A 277 -37.72 26.15 26.11
CA LEU A 277 -36.59 27.03 26.41
C LEU A 277 -36.87 27.79 27.69
N SER A 278 -35.87 28.04 28.50
CA SER A 278 -35.98 28.89 29.67
C SER A 278 -36.23 30.37 29.27
N ILE A 279 -36.86 31.14 30.15
CA ILE A 279 -37.08 32.56 29.93
C ILE A 279 -35.77 33.35 29.72
N GLU A 280 -34.68 32.88 30.34
CA GLU A 280 -33.36 33.46 30.19
C GLU A 280 -32.78 33.19 28.78
N GLU A 281 -32.92 31.97 28.27
CA GLU A 281 -32.54 31.61 26.89
C GLU A 281 -33.36 32.43 25.89
N ILE A 282 -34.69 32.60 26.09
CA ILE A 282 -35.56 33.38 25.22
C ILE A 282 -35.15 34.85 25.20
N LYS A 283 -34.78 35.45 26.35
CA LYS A 283 -34.28 36.84 26.42
C LYS A 283 -32.98 37.03 25.65
N ASN A 284 -32.15 36.03 25.53
CA ASN A 284 -30.87 36.08 24.82
C ASN A 284 -31.01 35.82 23.30
N ILE A 285 -32.20 35.48 22.83
CA ILE A 285 -32.46 35.28 21.40
C ILE A 285 -32.52 36.68 20.73
N LYS A 286 -31.58 36.97 19.86
CA LYS A 286 -31.50 38.19 19.05
C LYS A 286 -32.18 38.03 17.69
#